data_a92a7525df18010e1a288baf7d6c79c8
#
_entry.id   a92a7525df18010e1a288baf7d6c79c8
#
_cell.length_a   1.000
_cell.length_b   1.000
_cell.length_c   1.000
_cell.angle_alpha   90.00
_cell.angle_beta   90.00
_cell.angle_gamma   90.00
#
_symmetry.space_group_name_H-M   'P 1'
#
loop_
_entity.id
_entity.type
_entity.pdbx_description
1 polymer ?
#
loop_
_entity_poly.entity_id
_entity_poly.type
_entity_poly.pdbx_seq_one_letter_code
_entity_poly.pdbx_strand_id
1 'polypeptide(L)'
;DAVRAHLGNSVRIHDRDAFEAALADLKDKKVAVDPDRAVAAIFTALEAAGAKIERHRDPAVLPKAIKNATELDGTRAAHVRDGVAVSRFLQWMENVAPQGGLDELGAAAKLREFRDQNGALVDLSFDTISAAGPNGALPHYKVDETTNRAIETGTLYLVDSGGQYADGTTDITRTIAIGAPTAEMRRRFTQVLKGHIALATARFPKGTRGSQLDILARQYLWADGVDYAHGTGHGVGAYLAVHEGPQRIAKPSGGQAGTEEPLHAGMILSNEPGYYKAGAYGIRIENLVLVVPAGIESEGDYLGFETLTFVPLDRRLVDKDLLSPAEIGWWNDYHAKVRDIVAPQLDGADLEWLEAECAPL
;
A
#
# COMPACT_ATOMS: atom_id res chain seq x y z
N ASP A 1 -32.39 -4.27 7.16
CA ASP A 1 -33.02 -5.55 6.80
C ASP A 1 -32.05 -6.51 6.11
N ALA A 2 -31.19 -6.06 5.18
CA ALA A 2 -30.17 -6.91 4.53
C ALA A 2 -29.19 -7.52 5.51
N VAL A 3 -28.69 -6.75 6.48
CA VAL A 3 -27.78 -7.23 7.53
C VAL A 3 -28.46 -8.29 8.39
N ARG A 4 -29.72 -8.11 8.77
CA ARG A 4 -30.48 -9.11 9.54
C ARG A 4 -30.66 -10.40 8.77
N ALA A 5 -30.99 -10.31 7.48
CA ALA A 5 -31.14 -11.47 6.61
C ALA A 5 -29.80 -12.24 6.45
N HIS A 6 -28.68 -11.54 6.31
CA HIS A 6 -27.35 -12.11 6.18
C HIS A 6 -26.90 -12.83 7.46
N LEU A 7 -27.09 -12.20 8.65
CA LEU A 7 -26.63 -12.75 9.92
C LEU A 7 -27.56 -13.86 10.48
N GLY A 8 -28.77 -13.96 9.98
CA GLY A 8 -29.75 -14.96 10.42
C GLY A 8 -30.11 -14.82 11.90
N ASN A 9 -30.47 -15.93 12.53
CA ASN A 9 -30.98 -15.98 13.91
C ASN A 9 -29.89 -16.13 14.97
N SER A 10 -28.63 -16.30 14.57
CA SER A 10 -27.52 -16.54 15.50
C SER A 10 -26.97 -15.24 16.12
N VAL A 11 -27.33 -14.09 15.56
CA VAL A 11 -26.84 -12.77 15.98
C VAL A 11 -28.03 -11.89 16.38
N ARG A 12 -27.95 -11.29 17.57
CA ARG A 12 -28.92 -10.28 18.02
C ARG A 12 -28.42 -8.90 17.59
N ILE A 13 -29.26 -8.16 16.88
CA ILE A 13 -28.96 -6.81 16.43
C ILE A 13 -29.79 -5.85 17.30
N HIS A 14 -29.12 -4.91 17.94
CA HIS A 14 -29.70 -3.83 18.73
C HIS A 14 -29.41 -2.50 18.04
N ASP A 15 -30.21 -1.50 18.36
CA ASP A 15 -29.94 -0.13 17.93
C ASP A 15 -28.68 0.40 18.62
N ARG A 16 -27.95 1.25 17.93
CA ARG A 16 -26.69 1.83 18.45
C ARG A 16 -26.91 2.59 19.77
N ASP A 17 -28.03 3.29 19.88
CA ASP A 17 -28.38 4.08 21.08
C ASP A 17 -28.59 3.22 22.32
N ALA A 18 -28.83 1.90 22.17
CA ALA A 18 -28.95 0.97 23.26
C ALA A 18 -27.58 0.50 23.81
N PHE A 19 -26.46 0.86 23.16
CA PHE A 19 -25.14 0.32 23.50
C PHE A 19 -24.69 0.65 24.94
N GLU A 20 -24.77 1.93 25.34
CA GLU A 20 -24.36 2.34 26.69
C GLU A 20 -25.25 1.72 27.77
N ALA A 21 -26.57 1.62 27.52
CA ALA A 21 -27.48 0.95 28.43
C ALA A 21 -27.17 -0.54 28.59
N ALA A 22 -26.76 -1.21 27.51
CA ALA A 22 -26.36 -2.61 27.56
C ALA A 22 -25.08 -2.86 28.39
N LEU A 23 -24.21 -1.86 28.53
CA LEU A 23 -23.03 -1.95 29.40
C LEU A 23 -23.40 -2.02 30.90
N ALA A 24 -24.57 -1.54 31.29
CA ALA A 24 -25.05 -1.63 32.67
C ALA A 24 -25.25 -3.08 33.14
N ASP A 25 -25.50 -4.03 32.25
CA ASP A 25 -25.64 -5.46 32.54
C ASP A 25 -24.30 -6.11 32.91
N LEU A 26 -23.18 -5.39 32.76
CA LEU A 26 -21.84 -5.85 33.11
C LEU A 26 -21.44 -5.54 34.56
N LYS A 27 -22.37 -5.11 35.40
CA LYS A 27 -22.15 -4.90 36.85
C LYS A 27 -21.43 -6.12 37.47
N ASP A 28 -20.41 -5.85 38.26
CA ASP A 28 -19.57 -6.85 38.93
C ASP A 28 -18.80 -7.81 38.01
N LYS A 29 -18.91 -7.67 36.71
CA LYS A 29 -18.14 -8.46 35.74
C LYS A 29 -16.74 -7.88 35.55
N LYS A 30 -15.77 -8.76 35.25
CA LYS A 30 -14.49 -8.37 34.70
C LYS A 30 -14.62 -8.11 33.19
N VAL A 31 -14.27 -6.93 32.74
CA VAL A 31 -14.37 -6.51 31.34
C VAL A 31 -13.00 -6.09 30.84
N ALA A 32 -12.46 -6.82 29.87
CA ALA A 32 -11.24 -6.45 29.17
C ALA A 32 -11.54 -5.32 28.19
N VAL A 33 -10.81 -4.22 28.26
CA VAL A 33 -10.97 -3.06 27.38
C VAL A 33 -9.61 -2.62 26.88
N ASP A 34 -9.48 -2.46 25.57
CA ASP A 34 -8.25 -1.95 24.95
C ASP A 34 -8.21 -0.42 25.07
N PRO A 35 -7.26 0.14 25.85
CA PRO A 35 -7.19 1.58 26.09
C PRO A 35 -6.78 2.38 24.84
N ASP A 36 -6.15 1.75 23.85
CA ASP A 36 -5.68 2.41 22.64
C ASP A 36 -6.77 2.48 21.56
N ARG A 37 -7.87 1.71 21.72
CA ARG A 37 -8.93 1.56 20.72
C ARG A 37 -10.32 1.94 21.20
N ALA A 38 -10.60 1.72 22.49
CA ALA A 38 -11.90 2.05 23.06
C ALA A 38 -12.01 3.54 23.38
N VAL A 39 -13.14 4.13 23.01
CA VAL A 39 -13.43 5.54 23.34
C VAL A 39 -13.69 5.73 24.82
N ALA A 40 -13.40 6.92 25.36
CA ALA A 40 -13.54 7.24 26.77
C ALA A 40 -14.95 6.96 27.34
N ALA A 41 -15.99 7.14 26.53
CA ALA A 41 -17.38 6.86 26.94
C ALA A 41 -17.60 5.42 27.40
N ILE A 42 -16.91 4.44 26.82
CA ILE A 42 -16.98 3.02 27.21
C ILE A 42 -16.44 2.84 28.63
N PHE A 43 -15.31 3.45 28.95
CA PHE A 43 -14.72 3.40 30.30
C PHE A 43 -15.69 4.04 31.32
N THR A 44 -16.20 5.23 31.01
CA THR A 44 -17.14 5.93 31.89
C THR A 44 -18.42 5.13 32.14
N ALA A 45 -19.00 4.52 31.10
CA ALA A 45 -20.22 3.72 31.22
C ALA A 45 -19.98 2.44 32.05
N LEU A 46 -18.84 1.75 31.85
CA LEU A 46 -18.49 0.57 32.60
C LEU A 46 -18.18 0.88 34.07
N GLU A 47 -17.50 1.98 34.37
CA GLU A 47 -17.28 2.47 35.73
C GLU A 47 -18.60 2.81 36.44
N ALA A 48 -19.50 3.53 35.75
CA ALA A 48 -20.85 3.84 36.25
C ALA A 48 -21.68 2.58 36.51
N ALA A 49 -21.53 1.54 35.71
CA ALA A 49 -22.18 0.25 35.87
C ALA A 49 -21.59 -0.58 37.06
N GLY A 50 -20.44 -0.22 37.59
CA GLY A 50 -19.72 -0.99 38.61
C GLY A 50 -19.00 -2.22 38.04
N ALA A 51 -18.64 -2.23 36.78
CA ALA A 51 -17.81 -3.28 36.20
C ALA A 51 -16.35 -3.16 36.65
N LYS A 52 -15.63 -4.29 36.66
CA LYS A 52 -14.19 -4.34 36.95
C LYS A 52 -13.41 -4.27 35.63
N ILE A 53 -12.89 -3.10 35.26
CA ILE A 53 -12.17 -2.89 34.00
C ILE A 53 -10.75 -3.45 34.11
N GLU A 54 -10.41 -4.36 33.25
CA GLU A 54 -9.05 -4.84 33.02
C GLU A 54 -8.55 -4.27 31.69
N ARG A 55 -7.45 -3.50 31.73
CA ARG A 55 -6.85 -2.92 30.53
C ARG A 55 -6.03 -3.97 29.81
N HIS A 56 -6.49 -4.39 28.64
CA HIS A 56 -5.84 -5.39 27.81
C HIS A 56 -5.87 -4.95 26.36
N ARG A 57 -4.83 -5.29 25.62
CA ARG A 57 -4.87 -5.19 24.17
C ARG A 57 -6.01 -6.05 23.61
N ASP A 58 -6.70 -5.55 22.62
CA ASP A 58 -7.76 -6.30 21.92
C ASP A 58 -7.18 -7.64 21.38
N PRO A 59 -7.71 -8.78 21.82
CA PRO A 59 -7.21 -10.09 21.40
C PRO A 59 -7.39 -10.40 19.91
N ALA A 60 -8.26 -9.68 19.22
CA ALA A 60 -8.50 -9.86 17.78
C ALA A 60 -7.43 -9.20 16.89
N VAL A 61 -6.65 -8.23 17.41
CA VAL A 61 -5.73 -7.42 16.62
C VAL A 61 -4.68 -8.25 15.89
N LEU A 62 -3.97 -9.10 16.64
CA LEU A 62 -2.88 -9.88 16.04
C LEU A 62 -3.38 -11.01 15.15
N PRO A 63 -4.38 -11.83 15.55
CA PRO A 63 -4.95 -12.84 14.65
C PRO A 63 -5.52 -12.27 13.34
N LYS A 64 -6.11 -11.06 13.39
CA LYS A 64 -6.60 -10.39 12.19
C LYS A 64 -5.46 -9.92 11.27
N ALA A 65 -4.35 -9.47 11.82
CA ALA A 65 -3.18 -9.04 11.07
C ALA A 65 -2.47 -10.20 10.36
N ILE A 66 -2.48 -11.40 10.94
CA ILE A 66 -1.91 -12.63 10.37
C ILE A 66 -2.97 -13.30 9.49
N LYS A 67 -2.91 -13.06 8.20
CA LYS A 67 -3.89 -13.56 7.22
C LYS A 67 -3.78 -15.07 7.09
N ASN A 68 -4.95 -15.73 7.02
CA ASN A 68 -5.04 -17.16 6.75
C ASN A 68 -4.86 -17.46 5.25
N ALA A 69 -4.78 -18.73 4.87
CA ALA A 69 -4.54 -19.15 3.49
C ALA A 69 -5.61 -18.62 2.52
N THR A 70 -6.89 -18.64 2.90
CA THR A 70 -7.98 -18.14 2.06
C THR A 70 -7.87 -16.63 1.81
N GLU A 71 -7.56 -15.85 2.84
CA GLU A 71 -7.33 -14.42 2.72
C GLU A 71 -6.12 -14.11 1.84
N LEU A 72 -5.03 -14.87 1.97
CA LEU A 72 -3.84 -14.70 1.16
C LEU A 72 -4.07 -15.05 -0.32
N ASP A 73 -4.80 -16.12 -0.59
CA ASP A 73 -5.11 -16.52 -1.97
C ASP A 73 -6.04 -15.50 -2.63
N GLY A 74 -7.03 -14.98 -1.90
CA GLY A 74 -7.89 -13.90 -2.36
C GLY A 74 -7.10 -12.62 -2.62
N THR A 75 -6.21 -12.23 -1.70
CA THR A 75 -5.35 -11.06 -1.88
C THR A 75 -4.47 -11.17 -3.13
N ARG A 76 -3.84 -12.33 -3.37
CA ARG A 76 -3.05 -12.55 -4.60
C ARG A 76 -3.91 -12.41 -5.85
N ALA A 77 -5.11 -13.00 -5.86
CA ALA A 77 -6.02 -12.90 -6.98
C ALA A 77 -6.49 -11.45 -7.24
N ALA A 78 -6.77 -10.68 -6.17
CA ALA A 78 -7.13 -9.27 -6.26
C ALA A 78 -5.99 -8.44 -6.89
N HIS A 79 -4.73 -8.68 -6.48
CA HIS A 79 -3.57 -7.97 -7.02
C HIS A 79 -3.30 -8.30 -8.50
N VAL A 80 -3.60 -9.51 -8.95
CA VAL A 80 -3.51 -9.85 -10.38
C VAL A 80 -4.53 -9.04 -11.18
N ARG A 81 -5.79 -9.01 -10.75
CA ARG A 81 -6.86 -8.23 -11.43
C ARG A 81 -6.56 -6.73 -11.44
N ASP A 82 -6.14 -6.21 -10.31
CA ASP A 82 -5.80 -4.79 -10.16
C ASP A 82 -4.56 -4.43 -11.00
N GLY A 83 -3.55 -5.30 -11.02
CA GLY A 83 -2.34 -5.14 -11.81
C GLY A 83 -2.61 -5.00 -13.31
N VAL A 84 -3.58 -5.76 -13.84
CA VAL A 84 -4.05 -5.63 -15.23
C VAL A 84 -4.67 -4.25 -15.46
N ALA A 85 -5.57 -3.81 -14.58
CA ALA A 85 -6.25 -2.53 -14.72
C ALA A 85 -5.26 -1.35 -14.66
N VAL A 86 -4.31 -1.39 -13.70
CA VAL A 86 -3.29 -0.34 -13.57
C VAL A 86 -2.30 -0.37 -14.74
N SER A 87 -1.91 -1.54 -15.26
CA SER A 87 -1.04 -1.64 -16.44
C SER A 87 -1.68 -1.02 -17.68
N ARG A 88 -2.97 -1.29 -17.93
CA ARG A 88 -3.75 -0.65 -19.00
C ARG A 88 -3.85 0.87 -18.84
N PHE A 89 -4.01 1.32 -17.60
CA PHE A 89 -4.01 2.74 -17.30
C PHE A 89 -2.64 3.38 -17.60
N LEU A 90 -1.52 2.75 -17.24
CA LEU A 90 -0.18 3.28 -17.54
C LEU A 90 0.08 3.35 -19.04
N GLN A 91 -0.32 2.34 -19.79
CA GLN A 91 -0.27 2.35 -21.26
C GLN A 91 -1.10 3.50 -21.85
N TRP A 92 -2.32 3.68 -21.37
CA TRP A 92 -3.18 4.77 -21.80
C TRP A 92 -2.56 6.14 -21.45
N MET A 93 -1.99 6.30 -20.26
CA MET A 93 -1.31 7.53 -19.83
C MET A 93 -0.14 7.89 -20.74
N GLU A 94 0.68 6.91 -21.13
CA GLU A 94 1.82 7.13 -22.02
C GLU A 94 1.41 7.65 -23.39
N ASN A 95 0.26 7.21 -23.88
CA ASN A 95 -0.26 7.63 -25.17
C ASN A 95 -1.00 8.97 -25.11
N VAL A 96 -1.76 9.24 -24.06
CA VAL A 96 -2.69 10.39 -24.01
C VAL A 96 -2.06 11.62 -23.37
N ALA A 97 -1.34 11.46 -22.26
CA ALA A 97 -0.82 12.60 -21.52
C ALA A 97 0.12 13.52 -22.34
N PRO A 98 1.01 13.01 -23.21
CA PRO A 98 1.85 13.87 -24.04
C PRO A 98 1.09 14.71 -25.10
N GLN A 99 -0.15 14.34 -25.42
CA GLN A 99 -0.98 15.07 -26.37
C GLN A 99 -1.60 16.34 -25.76
N GLY A 100 -1.57 16.46 -24.43
CA GLY A 100 -2.21 17.56 -23.69
C GLY A 100 -3.71 17.39 -23.51
N GLY A 101 -4.29 18.27 -22.69
CA GLY A 101 -5.73 18.27 -22.40
C GLY A 101 -6.18 17.28 -21.32
N LEU A 102 -5.26 16.48 -20.77
CA LEU A 102 -5.53 15.60 -19.62
C LEU A 102 -5.19 16.34 -18.33
N ASP A 103 -6.02 16.13 -17.30
CA ASP A 103 -5.81 16.65 -15.95
C ASP A 103 -5.87 15.52 -14.91
N GLU A 104 -5.60 15.86 -13.65
CA GLU A 104 -5.53 14.89 -12.53
C GLU A 104 -6.87 14.22 -12.28
N LEU A 105 -7.99 14.94 -12.34
CA LEU A 105 -9.35 14.38 -12.17
C LEU A 105 -9.70 13.42 -13.31
N GLY A 106 -9.40 13.79 -14.55
CA GLY A 106 -9.60 12.92 -15.71
C GLY A 106 -8.78 11.65 -15.65
N ALA A 107 -7.53 11.74 -15.20
CA ALA A 107 -6.66 10.57 -15.00
C ALA A 107 -7.20 9.65 -13.88
N ALA A 108 -7.61 10.20 -12.73
CA ALA A 108 -8.19 9.41 -11.64
C ALA A 108 -9.48 8.70 -12.07
N ALA A 109 -10.37 9.40 -12.79
CA ALA A 109 -11.60 8.83 -13.32
C ALA A 109 -11.32 7.69 -14.31
N LYS A 110 -10.31 7.85 -15.16
CA LYS A 110 -9.93 6.82 -16.14
C LYS A 110 -9.34 5.57 -15.48
N LEU A 111 -8.55 5.74 -14.43
CA LEU A 111 -8.04 4.59 -13.66
C LEU A 111 -9.21 3.80 -13.01
N ARG A 112 -10.19 4.49 -12.44
CA ARG A 112 -11.40 3.84 -11.92
C ARG A 112 -12.14 3.07 -13.02
N GLU A 113 -12.30 3.67 -14.20
CA GLU A 113 -12.94 3.00 -15.35
C GLU A 113 -12.23 1.68 -15.72
N PHE A 114 -10.89 1.65 -15.75
CA PHE A 114 -10.15 0.42 -16.01
C PHE A 114 -10.35 -0.63 -14.89
N ARG A 115 -10.43 -0.22 -13.64
CA ARG A 115 -10.77 -1.12 -12.52
C ARG A 115 -12.20 -1.65 -12.61
N ASP A 116 -13.17 -0.81 -12.97
CA ASP A 116 -14.58 -1.21 -13.14
C ASP A 116 -14.73 -2.27 -14.26
N GLN A 117 -13.93 -2.20 -15.31
CA GLN A 117 -13.97 -3.15 -16.45
C GLN A 117 -13.63 -4.59 -16.05
N ASN A 118 -12.95 -4.84 -14.94
CA ASN A 118 -12.68 -6.21 -14.48
C ASN A 118 -13.93 -6.91 -13.86
N GLY A 119 -15.00 -6.16 -13.62
CA GLY A 119 -16.29 -6.68 -13.12
C GLY A 119 -16.28 -7.16 -11.66
N ALA A 120 -15.17 -7.03 -10.95
CA ALA A 120 -15.01 -7.51 -9.56
C ALA A 120 -14.76 -6.38 -8.56
N LEU A 121 -14.59 -5.14 -9.02
CA LEU A 121 -14.40 -3.97 -8.16
C LEU A 121 -15.68 -3.73 -7.35
N VAL A 122 -15.55 -3.64 -6.03
CA VAL A 122 -16.65 -3.26 -5.13
C VAL A 122 -16.65 -1.75 -4.92
N ASP A 123 -15.47 -1.17 -4.66
CA ASP A 123 -15.23 0.27 -4.52
C ASP A 123 -13.73 0.56 -4.64
N LEU A 124 -13.30 1.80 -4.51
CA LEU A 124 -11.91 2.13 -4.28
C LEU A 124 -11.55 1.84 -2.82
N SER A 125 -10.30 1.42 -2.56
CA SER A 125 -9.82 1.22 -1.19
C SER A 125 -9.59 2.54 -0.45
N PHE A 126 -9.34 3.61 -1.22
CA PHE A 126 -9.26 5.01 -0.77
C PHE A 126 -9.41 5.96 -1.96
N ASP A 127 -9.61 7.26 -1.71
CA ASP A 127 -9.66 8.29 -2.75
C ASP A 127 -8.32 8.36 -3.48
N THR A 128 -8.32 8.20 -4.80
CA THR A 128 -7.11 8.20 -5.61
C THR A 128 -6.32 9.51 -5.45
N ILE A 129 -5.03 9.40 -5.12
CA ILE A 129 -4.07 10.50 -5.22
C ILE A 129 -3.61 10.54 -6.68
N SER A 130 -4.02 11.55 -7.42
CA SER A 130 -3.65 11.80 -8.81
C SER A 130 -2.95 13.15 -8.86
N ALA A 131 -1.63 13.17 -9.05
CA ALA A 131 -0.80 14.33 -8.74
C ALA A 131 0.25 14.61 -9.81
N ALA A 132 0.07 15.74 -10.52
CA ALA A 132 0.98 16.20 -11.57
C ALA A 132 1.96 17.26 -11.06
N GLY A 133 3.24 17.10 -11.34
CA GLY A 133 4.27 18.07 -11.00
C GLY A 133 4.25 18.48 -9.52
N PRO A 134 4.07 19.79 -9.21
CA PRO A 134 4.09 20.30 -7.85
C PRO A 134 3.09 19.65 -6.89
N ASN A 135 1.94 19.20 -7.36
CA ASN A 135 0.94 18.51 -6.53
C ASN A 135 1.48 17.16 -6.02
N GLY A 136 2.32 16.47 -6.81
CA GLY A 136 2.99 15.25 -6.40
C GLY A 136 3.97 15.43 -5.23
N ALA A 137 4.38 16.67 -4.92
CA ALA A 137 5.21 16.95 -3.75
C ALA A 137 4.45 16.89 -2.42
N LEU A 138 3.14 16.71 -2.45
CA LEU A 138 2.27 16.55 -1.27
C LEU A 138 1.93 15.06 -1.12
N PRO A 139 2.51 14.32 -0.16
CA PRO A 139 2.34 12.85 -0.07
C PRO A 139 0.89 12.40 0.04
N HIS A 140 0.04 13.18 0.68
CA HIS A 140 -1.39 12.92 0.85
C HIS A 140 -2.24 13.94 0.09
N TYR A 141 -1.81 14.27 -1.14
CA TYR A 141 -2.55 15.18 -1.99
C TYR A 141 -3.95 14.64 -2.28
N LYS A 142 -4.95 15.47 -2.12
CA LYS A 142 -6.33 15.17 -2.51
C LYS A 142 -6.70 16.09 -3.66
N VAL A 143 -6.88 15.51 -4.84
CA VAL A 143 -7.35 16.25 -6.01
C VAL A 143 -8.83 16.62 -5.84
N ASP A 144 -9.14 17.88 -6.14
CA ASP A 144 -10.49 18.42 -6.23
C ASP A 144 -10.58 19.46 -7.36
N GLU A 145 -11.75 19.98 -7.61
CA GLU A 145 -11.99 20.97 -8.69
C GLU A 145 -11.13 22.25 -8.54
N THR A 146 -10.70 22.60 -7.33
CA THR A 146 -9.94 23.82 -7.05
C THR A 146 -8.43 23.60 -7.16
N THR A 147 -7.96 22.40 -6.90
CA THR A 147 -6.52 22.03 -6.90
C THR A 147 -6.10 21.28 -8.15
N ASN A 148 -7.08 20.81 -8.95
CA ASN A 148 -6.88 20.04 -10.19
C ASN A 148 -5.90 20.73 -11.14
N ARG A 149 -4.93 19.99 -11.63
CA ARG A 149 -3.86 20.48 -12.51
C ARG A 149 -3.83 19.71 -13.82
N ALA A 150 -3.52 20.42 -14.91
CA ALA A 150 -3.19 19.79 -16.17
C ALA A 150 -1.90 18.95 -16.04
N ILE A 151 -1.89 17.79 -16.69
CA ILE A 151 -0.73 16.89 -16.77
C ILE A 151 0.08 17.30 -18.00
N GLU A 152 1.17 18.03 -17.74
CA GLU A 152 1.98 18.66 -18.79
C GLU A 152 3.25 17.85 -19.07
N THR A 153 3.72 17.89 -20.34
CA THR A 153 5.01 17.31 -20.75
C THR A 153 6.18 17.97 -20.00
N GLY A 154 7.17 17.17 -19.63
CA GLY A 154 8.35 17.61 -18.88
C GLY A 154 8.20 17.54 -17.37
N THR A 155 7.08 16.98 -16.89
CA THR A 155 6.83 16.77 -15.45
C THR A 155 6.79 15.29 -15.09
N LEU A 156 6.71 15.01 -13.77
CA LEU A 156 6.34 13.68 -13.24
C LEU A 156 4.86 13.68 -12.87
N TYR A 157 4.24 12.55 -13.09
CA TYR A 157 2.90 12.25 -12.60
C TYR A 157 2.98 11.10 -11.59
N LEU A 158 2.46 11.35 -10.40
CA LEU A 158 2.36 10.37 -9.33
C LEU A 158 0.90 9.97 -9.18
N VAL A 159 0.63 8.67 -9.23
CA VAL A 159 -0.69 8.10 -8.93
C VAL A 159 -0.55 7.07 -7.83
N ASP A 160 -1.32 7.30 -6.76
CA ASP A 160 -1.44 6.40 -5.62
C ASP A 160 -2.91 6.03 -5.48
N SER A 161 -3.20 4.73 -5.52
CA SER A 161 -4.58 4.26 -5.68
C SER A 161 -4.72 2.79 -5.30
N GLY A 162 -5.93 2.40 -4.98
CA GLY A 162 -6.23 1.01 -4.72
C GLY A 162 -7.68 0.64 -5.00
N GLY A 163 -7.91 -0.63 -5.25
CA GLY A 163 -9.23 -1.23 -5.43
C GLY A 163 -9.65 -2.04 -4.22
N GLN A 164 -10.91 -1.96 -3.87
CA GLN A 164 -11.55 -2.85 -2.92
C GLN A 164 -12.26 -3.96 -3.68
N TYR A 165 -11.79 -5.17 -3.48
CA TYR A 165 -12.40 -6.39 -4.00
C TYR A 165 -12.98 -7.21 -2.85
N ALA A 166 -13.92 -8.11 -3.11
CA ALA A 166 -14.50 -8.95 -2.07
C ALA A 166 -13.47 -9.88 -1.40
N ASP A 167 -12.42 -10.21 -2.12
CA ASP A 167 -11.34 -11.13 -1.73
C ASP A 167 -9.99 -10.45 -1.48
N GLY A 168 -9.89 -9.11 -1.56
CA GLY A 168 -8.65 -8.40 -1.30
C GLY A 168 -8.77 -6.88 -1.36
N THR A 169 -7.87 -6.21 -0.67
CA THR A 169 -7.67 -4.75 -0.71
C THR A 169 -6.32 -4.49 -1.38
N THR A 170 -6.29 -3.67 -2.43
CA THR A 170 -5.05 -3.31 -3.11
C THR A 170 -4.64 -1.89 -2.78
N ASP A 171 -3.34 -1.64 -2.89
CA ASP A 171 -2.68 -0.36 -2.70
C ASP A 171 -1.44 -0.31 -3.57
N ILE A 172 -1.28 0.74 -4.36
CA ILE A 172 -0.17 0.87 -5.30
C ILE A 172 0.12 2.34 -5.62
N THR A 173 1.39 2.70 -5.56
CA THR A 173 1.86 3.96 -6.14
C THR A 173 2.77 3.70 -7.33
N ARG A 174 2.54 4.45 -8.41
CA ARG A 174 3.47 4.59 -9.54
C ARG A 174 3.77 6.05 -9.82
N THR A 175 5.04 6.31 -10.12
CA THR A 175 5.50 7.60 -10.63
C THR A 175 5.98 7.40 -12.06
N ILE A 176 5.45 8.19 -12.99
CA ILE A 176 5.77 8.12 -14.42
C ILE A 176 6.24 9.47 -14.94
N ALA A 177 7.11 9.43 -15.94
CA ALA A 177 7.55 10.63 -16.65
C ALA A 177 6.58 10.96 -17.79
N ILE A 178 6.10 12.20 -17.81
CA ILE A 178 5.34 12.72 -18.95
C ILE A 178 6.33 13.41 -19.90
N GLY A 179 6.69 12.70 -20.97
CA GLY A 179 7.79 13.10 -21.85
C GLY A 179 9.17 12.71 -21.28
N ALA A 180 10.21 13.47 -21.60
CA ALA A 180 11.58 13.17 -21.20
C ALA A 180 11.87 13.65 -19.76
N PRO A 181 12.28 12.75 -18.84
CA PRO A 181 12.65 13.16 -17.49
C PRO A 181 14.04 13.84 -17.46
N THR A 182 14.21 14.73 -16.48
CA THR A 182 15.52 15.35 -16.22
C THR A 182 16.49 14.35 -15.56
N ALA A 183 17.79 14.64 -15.59
CA ALA A 183 18.79 13.84 -14.90
C ALA A 183 18.54 13.80 -13.36
N GLU A 184 18.05 14.89 -12.77
CA GLU A 184 17.68 14.93 -11.36
C GLU A 184 16.50 14.00 -11.04
N MET A 185 15.44 14.02 -11.86
CA MET A 185 14.29 13.14 -11.69
C MET A 185 14.71 11.66 -11.74
N ARG A 186 15.54 11.29 -12.72
CA ARG A 186 16.09 9.93 -12.85
C ARG A 186 16.93 9.54 -11.62
N ARG A 187 17.83 10.41 -11.17
CA ARG A 187 18.64 10.17 -9.98
C ARG A 187 17.76 9.92 -8.75
N ARG A 188 16.78 10.79 -8.48
CA ARG A 188 15.90 10.68 -7.31
C ARG A 188 15.00 9.46 -7.38
N PHE A 189 14.42 9.16 -8.55
CA PHE A 189 13.64 7.94 -8.75
C PHE A 189 14.50 6.69 -8.46
N THR A 190 15.72 6.66 -8.98
CA THR A 190 16.63 5.51 -8.77
C THR A 190 17.02 5.34 -7.31
N GLN A 191 17.22 6.43 -6.56
CA GLN A 191 17.46 6.34 -5.11
C GLN A 191 16.27 5.77 -4.35
N VAL A 192 15.04 6.20 -4.67
CA VAL A 192 13.81 5.64 -4.11
C VAL A 192 13.68 4.15 -4.50
N LEU A 193 13.93 3.82 -5.75
CA LEU A 193 13.93 2.43 -6.24
C LEU A 193 14.93 1.55 -5.48
N LYS A 194 16.15 2.01 -5.25
CA LYS A 194 17.15 1.27 -4.45
C LYS A 194 16.65 0.99 -3.03
N GLY A 195 16.00 1.95 -2.40
CA GLY A 195 15.38 1.78 -1.09
C GLY A 195 14.23 0.76 -1.12
N HIS A 196 13.39 0.84 -2.14
CA HIS A 196 12.31 -0.12 -2.37
C HIS A 196 12.85 -1.55 -2.55
N ILE A 197 13.89 -1.73 -3.37
CA ILE A 197 14.55 -3.02 -3.60
C ILE A 197 15.18 -3.56 -2.31
N ALA A 198 15.91 -2.70 -1.57
CA ALA A 198 16.59 -3.11 -0.35
C ALA A 198 15.61 -3.65 0.71
N LEU A 199 14.43 -3.02 0.82
CA LEU A 199 13.36 -3.51 1.71
C LEU A 199 12.71 -4.78 1.15
N ALA A 200 12.35 -4.81 -0.14
CA ALA A 200 11.69 -5.97 -0.77
C ALA A 200 12.55 -7.25 -0.70
N THR A 201 13.86 -7.12 -0.72
CA THR A 201 14.80 -8.26 -0.67
C THR A 201 15.31 -8.59 0.72
N ALA A 202 14.88 -7.84 1.75
CA ALA A 202 15.35 -8.03 3.11
C ALA A 202 15.07 -9.46 3.62
N ARG A 203 16.04 -9.99 4.35
CA ARG A 203 15.93 -11.22 5.14
C ARG A 203 16.26 -10.85 6.58
N PHE A 204 15.40 -11.23 7.51
CA PHE A 204 15.53 -10.79 8.89
C PHE A 204 15.09 -11.87 9.87
N PRO A 205 15.70 -11.93 11.07
CA PRO A 205 15.31 -12.88 12.11
C PRO A 205 13.85 -12.67 12.54
N LYS A 206 13.15 -13.75 12.86
CA LYS A 206 11.85 -13.68 13.53
C LYS A 206 11.93 -12.84 14.80
N GLY A 207 10.94 -11.98 15.02
CA GLY A 207 10.92 -11.00 16.10
C GLY A 207 11.46 -9.62 15.70
N THR A 208 11.96 -9.47 14.46
CA THR A 208 12.33 -8.16 13.92
C THR A 208 11.08 -7.28 13.79
N ARG A 209 11.25 -6.00 14.11
CA ARG A 209 10.21 -4.97 14.09
C ARG A 209 10.34 -4.10 12.87
N GLY A 210 9.23 -3.49 12.43
CA GLY A 210 9.25 -2.62 11.27
C GLY A 210 10.19 -1.43 11.40
N SER A 211 10.38 -0.88 12.62
CA SER A 211 11.33 0.21 12.88
C SER A 211 12.80 -0.16 12.58
N GLN A 212 13.16 -1.43 12.65
CA GLN A 212 14.50 -1.91 12.33
C GLN A 212 14.74 -2.03 10.83
N LEU A 213 13.68 -2.15 10.02
CA LEU A 213 13.75 -2.30 8.57
C LEU A 213 13.61 -0.97 7.81
N ASP A 214 13.04 0.06 8.42
CA ASP A 214 12.77 1.36 7.79
C ASP A 214 14.04 2.00 7.19
N ILE A 215 15.17 1.85 7.86
CA ILE A 215 16.46 2.39 7.40
C ILE A 215 16.89 1.83 6.04
N LEU A 216 16.52 0.59 5.71
CA LEU A 216 16.87 -0.03 4.43
C LEU A 216 16.32 0.77 3.25
N ALA A 217 15.12 1.32 3.41
CA ALA A 217 14.48 2.14 2.39
C ALA A 217 15.03 3.57 2.31
N ARG A 218 15.59 4.11 3.43
CA ARG A 218 16.02 5.51 3.50
C ARG A 218 17.48 5.74 3.18
N GLN A 219 18.35 4.76 3.37
CA GLN A 219 19.80 4.91 3.36
C GLN A 219 20.35 5.59 2.08
N TYR A 220 19.75 5.33 0.92
CA TYR A 220 20.19 5.90 -0.35
C TYR A 220 19.81 7.38 -0.52
N LEU A 221 18.72 7.81 0.10
CA LEU A 221 18.31 9.21 0.18
C LEU A 221 19.14 9.94 1.22
N TRP A 222 19.39 9.34 2.38
CA TRP A 222 20.23 9.94 3.43
C TRP A 222 21.66 10.16 2.99
N ALA A 223 22.21 9.28 2.14
CA ALA A 223 23.53 9.49 1.55
C ALA A 223 23.65 10.80 0.75
N ASP A 224 22.54 11.32 0.26
CA ASP A 224 22.44 12.60 -0.45
C ASP A 224 21.87 13.74 0.42
N GLY A 225 21.71 13.52 1.73
CA GLY A 225 21.21 14.53 2.68
C GLY A 225 19.71 14.84 2.52
N VAL A 226 18.93 13.95 1.94
CA VAL A 226 17.48 14.10 1.77
C VAL A 226 16.70 12.93 2.40
N ASP A 227 15.43 13.15 2.70
CA ASP A 227 14.56 12.15 3.36
C ASP A 227 13.10 12.41 2.98
N TYR A 228 12.21 11.49 3.37
CA TYR A 228 10.77 11.65 3.32
C TYR A 228 10.14 11.56 4.72
N ALA A 229 9.02 12.26 4.91
CA ALA A 229 8.43 12.47 6.24
C ALA A 229 7.45 11.37 6.66
N HIS A 230 6.87 10.61 5.72
CA HIS A 230 5.91 9.55 6.02
C HIS A 230 6.59 8.22 6.42
N GLY A 231 5.80 7.25 6.86
CA GLY A 231 6.27 5.88 7.09
C GLY A 231 6.65 5.19 5.78
N THR A 232 7.54 4.21 5.85
CA THR A 232 7.93 3.41 4.68
C THR A 232 6.89 2.35 4.33
N GLY A 233 6.03 1.99 5.28
CA GLY A 233 4.97 1.04 5.05
C GLY A 233 4.02 0.92 6.23
N HIS A 234 2.81 0.51 5.93
CA HIS A 234 1.73 0.24 6.89
C HIS A 234 1.17 -1.17 6.65
N GLY A 235 0.47 -1.72 7.64
CA GLY A 235 -0.28 -2.95 7.46
C GLY A 235 -1.51 -2.73 6.59
N VAL A 236 -1.96 -3.79 5.92
CA VAL A 236 -3.11 -3.78 5.01
C VAL A 236 -4.06 -4.92 5.38
N GLY A 237 -5.37 -4.64 5.35
CA GLY A 237 -6.43 -5.61 5.58
C GLY A 237 -6.63 -6.57 4.40
N ALA A 238 -7.16 -7.76 4.67
CA ALA A 238 -7.61 -8.67 3.62
C ALA A 238 -8.91 -8.18 2.95
N TYR A 239 -9.74 -7.46 3.70
CA TYR A 239 -10.95 -6.79 3.23
C TYR A 239 -11.15 -5.49 4.00
N LEU A 240 -11.35 -4.35 3.27
CA LEU A 240 -11.34 -3.00 3.83
C LEU A 240 -10.02 -2.66 4.54
N ALA A 241 -9.99 -1.53 5.24
CA ALA A 241 -8.85 -1.10 6.04
C ALA A 241 -7.52 -1.16 5.26
N VAL A 242 -7.39 -0.35 4.21
CA VAL A 242 -6.12 -0.18 3.51
C VAL A 242 -4.99 0.13 4.50
N HIS A 243 -5.27 0.88 5.55
CA HIS A 243 -4.40 1.04 6.72
C HIS A 243 -4.89 0.15 7.86
N GLU A 244 -4.34 -1.05 7.99
CA GLU A 244 -4.66 -1.99 9.07
C GLU A 244 -3.41 -2.27 9.92
N GLY A 245 -3.46 -1.91 11.21
CA GLY A 245 -2.43 -2.31 12.18
C GLY A 245 -2.57 -3.77 12.63
N PRO A 246 -1.68 -4.24 13.51
CA PRO A 246 -0.82 -3.43 14.37
C PRO A 246 0.56 -3.09 13.80
N GLN A 247 1.01 -3.80 12.76
CA GLN A 247 2.36 -3.67 12.19
C GLN A 247 2.51 -2.44 11.29
N ARG A 248 3.75 -1.96 11.22
CA ARG A 248 4.13 -0.79 10.43
C ARG A 248 5.64 -0.75 10.22
N ILE A 249 6.11 -0.29 9.07
CA ILE A 249 7.52 0.00 8.80
C ILE A 249 7.70 1.52 8.78
N ALA A 250 8.31 2.09 9.82
CA ALA A 250 8.56 3.52 9.95
C ALA A 250 9.65 3.78 10.97
N LYS A 251 10.19 4.99 10.99
CA LYS A 251 11.15 5.42 12.01
C LYS A 251 10.59 5.14 13.41
N PRO A 252 11.43 4.72 14.36
CA PRO A 252 11.03 4.66 15.76
C PRO A 252 10.75 6.09 16.22
N SER A 253 9.49 6.47 16.29
CA SER A 253 9.09 7.79 16.74
C SER A 253 8.09 7.67 17.86
N GLY A 254 8.35 8.39 18.95
CA GLY A 254 7.42 8.46 20.05
C GLY A 254 6.05 8.93 19.57
N GLY A 255 5.10 8.00 19.46
CA GLY A 255 3.71 8.28 19.18
C GLY A 255 3.07 7.62 17.97
N GLN A 256 3.82 7.02 17.05
CA GLN A 256 3.21 6.19 16.01
C GLN A 256 3.12 4.73 16.50
N ALA A 257 1.91 4.31 16.87
CA ALA A 257 1.64 2.93 17.24
C ALA A 257 2.03 1.97 16.09
N GLY A 258 2.54 0.79 16.44
CA GLY A 258 2.77 -0.29 15.49
C GLY A 258 4.20 -0.44 14.95
N THR A 259 5.09 0.56 15.07
CA THR A 259 6.50 0.42 14.66
C THR A 259 7.27 -0.60 15.48
N GLU A 260 6.83 -0.84 16.70
CA GLU A 260 7.43 -1.78 17.64
C GLU A 260 6.75 -3.18 17.66
N GLU A 261 5.76 -3.40 16.78
CA GLU A 261 5.17 -4.73 16.60
C GLU A 261 6.14 -5.63 15.85
N PRO A 262 6.50 -6.81 16.38
CA PRO A 262 7.24 -7.80 15.61
C PRO A 262 6.49 -8.22 14.35
N LEU A 263 7.21 -8.38 13.25
CA LEU A 263 6.62 -8.90 12.01
C LEU A 263 6.43 -10.42 12.11
N HIS A 264 5.27 -10.89 11.66
CA HIS A 264 4.91 -12.30 11.61
C HIS A 264 4.57 -12.72 10.18
N ALA A 265 4.91 -13.97 9.81
CA ALA A 265 4.46 -14.55 8.56
C ALA A 265 2.93 -14.49 8.45
N GLY A 266 2.42 -14.08 7.29
CA GLY A 266 0.99 -13.83 7.05
C GLY A 266 0.58 -12.35 7.19
N MET A 267 1.45 -11.47 7.67
CA MET A 267 1.20 -10.03 7.68
C MET A 267 1.42 -9.42 6.31
N ILE A 268 0.51 -8.55 5.88
CA ILE A 268 0.63 -7.76 4.64
C ILE A 268 1.04 -6.34 5.02
N LEU A 269 2.00 -5.77 4.28
CA LEU A 269 2.47 -4.39 4.46
C LEU A 269 2.66 -3.71 3.10
N SER A 270 2.60 -2.38 3.09
CA SER A 270 3.13 -1.59 1.98
C SER A 270 4.65 -1.47 2.08
N ASN A 271 5.30 -1.27 0.92
CA ASN A 271 6.70 -0.89 0.76
C ASN A 271 6.71 0.32 -0.18
N GLU A 272 6.69 1.53 0.40
CA GLU A 272 6.34 2.78 -0.27
C GLU A 272 7.32 3.95 -0.02
N PRO A 273 8.64 3.76 -0.13
CA PRO A 273 9.57 4.88 -0.02
C PRO A 273 9.28 5.96 -1.06
N GLY A 274 9.60 7.21 -0.73
CA GLY A 274 9.35 8.35 -1.61
C GLY A 274 10.39 9.46 -1.50
N TYR A 275 10.28 10.44 -2.42
CA TYR A 275 11.02 11.69 -2.39
C TYR A 275 10.12 12.83 -2.87
N TYR A 276 10.13 13.95 -2.17
CA TYR A 276 9.20 15.05 -2.44
C TYR A 276 9.97 16.39 -2.50
N LYS A 277 9.97 17.00 -3.70
CA LYS A 277 10.58 18.30 -3.94
C LYS A 277 9.50 19.37 -3.97
N ALA A 278 9.39 20.12 -2.89
CA ALA A 278 8.37 21.16 -2.75
C ALA A 278 8.31 22.10 -3.96
N GLY A 279 7.11 22.32 -4.50
CA GLY A 279 6.86 23.16 -5.65
C GLY A 279 7.32 22.58 -7.00
N ALA A 280 7.79 21.32 -7.05
CA ALA A 280 8.32 20.74 -8.26
C ALA A 280 7.67 19.38 -8.61
N TYR A 281 7.92 18.33 -7.82
CA TYR A 281 7.39 16.98 -8.08
C TYR A 281 7.51 16.07 -6.84
N GLY A 282 6.78 14.97 -6.86
CA GLY A 282 6.95 13.85 -5.94
C GLY A 282 7.26 12.55 -6.66
N ILE A 283 7.93 11.66 -5.94
CA ILE A 283 8.23 10.29 -6.36
C ILE A 283 7.83 9.37 -5.22
N ARG A 284 7.02 8.35 -5.49
CA ARG A 284 6.76 7.21 -4.62
C ARG A 284 6.73 5.95 -5.46
N ILE A 285 7.35 4.90 -4.98
CA ILE A 285 7.31 3.56 -5.57
C ILE A 285 6.73 2.65 -4.51
N GLU A 286 5.58 2.07 -4.79
CA GLU A 286 4.88 1.25 -3.83
C GLU A 286 4.44 -0.08 -4.41
N ASN A 287 4.71 -1.13 -3.67
CA ASN A 287 4.11 -2.44 -3.81
C ASN A 287 3.64 -2.92 -2.44
N LEU A 288 2.58 -3.72 -2.41
CA LEU A 288 2.27 -4.51 -1.22
C LEU A 288 3.16 -5.76 -1.17
N VAL A 289 3.54 -6.11 0.05
CA VAL A 289 4.39 -7.27 0.35
C VAL A 289 3.78 -8.10 1.47
N LEU A 290 3.93 -9.41 1.36
CA LEU A 290 3.54 -10.39 2.37
C LEU A 290 4.78 -10.86 3.12
N VAL A 291 4.71 -10.87 4.44
CA VAL A 291 5.76 -11.50 5.28
C VAL A 291 5.66 -13.01 5.16
N VAL A 292 6.75 -13.64 4.76
CA VAL A 292 6.85 -15.11 4.56
C VAL A 292 8.10 -15.68 5.24
N PRO A 293 8.18 -16.99 5.51
CA PRO A 293 9.46 -17.65 5.82
C PRO A 293 10.49 -17.37 4.71
N ALA A 294 11.73 -17.06 5.08
CA ALA A 294 12.74 -16.62 4.10
C ALA A 294 13.20 -17.71 3.12
N GLY A 295 12.95 -18.99 3.43
CA GLY A 295 13.31 -20.12 2.55
C GLY A 295 14.81 -20.29 2.33
N ILE A 296 15.62 -19.81 3.26
CA ILE A 296 17.09 -19.91 3.23
C ILE A 296 17.59 -20.88 4.33
N GLU A 297 18.76 -21.48 4.10
CA GLU A 297 19.48 -22.16 5.17
C GLU A 297 20.01 -21.12 6.16
N SER A 298 19.68 -21.28 7.45
CA SER A 298 19.98 -20.28 8.48
C SER A 298 20.09 -20.92 9.86
N GLU A 299 20.76 -20.24 10.80
CA GLU A 299 20.92 -20.69 12.19
C GLU A 299 19.66 -20.48 13.06
N GLY A 300 18.55 -20.03 12.49
CA GLY A 300 17.30 -19.78 13.22
C GLY A 300 16.15 -19.49 12.26
N ASP A 301 15.01 -19.07 12.82
CA ASP A 301 13.85 -18.70 12.04
C ASP A 301 14.06 -17.34 11.36
N TYR A 302 14.11 -17.31 10.03
CA TYR A 302 14.21 -16.09 9.23
C TYR A 302 12.95 -15.86 8.42
N LEU A 303 12.58 -14.59 8.30
CA LEU A 303 11.49 -14.09 7.50
C LEU A 303 12.02 -13.24 6.33
N GLY A 304 11.18 -13.01 5.37
CA GLY A 304 11.42 -12.13 4.22
C GLY A 304 10.08 -11.68 3.65
N PHE A 305 10.13 -11.14 2.45
CA PHE A 305 8.94 -10.62 1.78
C PHE A 305 8.66 -11.32 0.45
N GLU A 306 7.38 -11.60 0.20
CA GLU A 306 6.81 -11.94 -1.10
C GLU A 306 6.13 -10.69 -1.67
N THR A 307 6.48 -10.25 -2.86
CA THR A 307 5.79 -9.13 -3.53
C THR A 307 4.42 -9.60 -4.01
N LEU A 308 3.38 -8.80 -3.75
CA LEU A 308 2.00 -9.05 -4.17
C LEU A 308 1.61 -8.21 -5.40
N THR A 309 2.17 -7.02 -5.55
CA THR A 309 1.83 -6.07 -6.61
C THR A 309 2.68 -6.33 -7.86
N PHE A 310 2.03 -6.54 -9.01
CA PHE A 310 2.68 -6.80 -10.29
C PHE A 310 2.23 -5.80 -11.35
N VAL A 311 2.93 -4.66 -11.42
CA VAL A 311 2.72 -3.56 -12.38
C VAL A 311 4.09 -3.02 -12.77
N PRO A 312 4.35 -2.69 -14.05
CA PRO A 312 5.65 -2.15 -14.46
C PRO A 312 6.04 -0.87 -13.71
N LEU A 313 7.33 -0.69 -13.55
CA LEU A 313 7.95 0.56 -13.11
C LEU A 313 8.47 1.31 -14.35
N ASP A 314 8.36 2.64 -14.38
CA ASP A 314 8.80 3.44 -15.53
C ASP A 314 10.32 3.37 -15.74
N ARG A 315 10.75 2.62 -16.74
CA ARG A 315 12.17 2.40 -17.08
C ARG A 315 12.89 3.69 -17.51
N ARG A 316 12.15 4.70 -18.02
CA ARG A 316 12.71 5.99 -18.45
C ARG A 316 13.25 6.79 -17.27
N LEU A 317 12.72 6.53 -16.06
CA LEU A 317 13.14 7.15 -14.81
C LEU A 317 14.35 6.46 -14.14
N VAL A 318 14.80 5.34 -14.67
CA VAL A 318 15.94 4.62 -14.10
C VAL A 318 17.26 5.18 -14.63
N ASP A 319 18.15 5.53 -13.72
CA ASP A 319 19.55 5.76 -13.99
C ASP A 319 20.32 4.46 -13.71
N LYS A 320 20.59 3.71 -14.78
CA LYS A 320 21.20 2.37 -14.68
C LYS A 320 22.58 2.40 -14.07
N ASP A 321 23.33 3.49 -14.24
CA ASP A 321 24.67 3.62 -13.71
C ASP A 321 24.73 3.71 -12.17
N LEU A 322 23.58 4.03 -11.55
CA LEU A 322 23.42 4.05 -10.10
C LEU A 322 23.04 2.69 -9.50
N LEU A 323 22.66 1.73 -10.32
CA LEU A 323 22.23 0.40 -9.86
C LEU A 323 23.43 -0.56 -9.82
N SER A 324 23.49 -1.36 -8.77
CA SER A 324 24.37 -2.52 -8.69
C SER A 324 23.86 -3.66 -9.58
N PRO A 325 24.74 -4.65 -9.94
CA PRO A 325 24.29 -5.82 -10.68
C PRO A 325 23.16 -6.60 -10.00
N ALA A 326 23.14 -6.65 -8.67
CA ALA A 326 22.08 -7.32 -7.92
C ALA A 326 20.73 -6.56 -8.04
N GLU A 327 20.75 -5.23 -8.03
CA GLU A 327 19.54 -4.41 -8.21
C GLU A 327 19.00 -4.48 -9.64
N ILE A 328 19.89 -4.54 -10.64
CA ILE A 328 19.50 -4.81 -12.04
C ILE A 328 18.90 -6.22 -12.16
N GLY A 329 19.49 -7.22 -11.51
CA GLY A 329 18.94 -8.57 -11.44
C GLY A 329 17.52 -8.57 -10.85
N TRP A 330 17.33 -7.91 -9.71
CA TRP A 330 16.00 -7.77 -9.10
C TRP A 330 14.99 -7.08 -10.05
N TRP A 331 15.38 -5.99 -10.71
CA TRP A 331 14.54 -5.30 -11.69
C TRP A 331 14.07 -6.25 -12.80
N ASN A 332 15.01 -6.98 -13.39
CA ASN A 332 14.69 -7.90 -14.47
C ASN A 332 13.79 -9.05 -14.01
N ASP A 333 14.04 -9.62 -12.83
CA ASP A 333 13.22 -10.69 -12.25
C ASP A 333 11.82 -10.20 -11.89
N TYR A 334 11.70 -8.98 -11.35
CA TYR A 334 10.42 -8.36 -11.05
C TYR A 334 9.59 -8.17 -12.32
N HIS A 335 10.17 -7.56 -13.36
CA HIS A 335 9.47 -7.31 -14.62
C HIS A 335 9.17 -8.60 -15.40
N ALA A 336 10.01 -9.62 -15.30
CA ALA A 336 9.69 -10.94 -15.84
C ALA A 336 8.43 -11.52 -15.17
N LYS A 337 8.30 -11.42 -13.84
CA LYS A 337 7.09 -11.85 -13.12
C LYS A 337 5.87 -10.99 -13.50
N VAL A 338 6.03 -9.68 -13.61
CA VAL A 338 4.94 -8.80 -14.10
C VAL A 338 4.43 -9.29 -15.45
N ARG A 339 5.32 -9.52 -16.41
CA ARG A 339 4.97 -10.05 -17.73
C ARG A 339 4.26 -11.40 -17.62
N ASP A 340 4.81 -12.35 -16.88
CA ASP A 340 4.27 -13.71 -16.78
C ASP A 340 2.85 -13.73 -16.17
N ILE A 341 2.54 -12.79 -15.27
CA ILE A 341 1.26 -12.70 -14.56
C ILE A 341 0.23 -11.87 -15.35
N VAL A 342 0.64 -10.74 -15.92
CA VAL A 342 -0.27 -9.75 -16.50
C VAL A 342 -0.49 -9.98 -17.99
N ALA A 343 0.55 -10.35 -18.76
CA ALA A 343 0.47 -10.54 -20.21
C ALA A 343 -0.62 -11.52 -20.67
N PRO A 344 -0.89 -12.65 -19.97
CA PRO A 344 -1.97 -13.55 -20.37
C PRO A 344 -3.38 -12.95 -20.38
N GLN A 345 -3.55 -11.77 -19.78
CA GLN A 345 -4.83 -11.07 -19.64
C GLN A 345 -4.92 -9.81 -20.51
N LEU A 346 -3.89 -9.56 -21.34
CA LEU A 346 -3.81 -8.42 -22.24
C LEU A 346 -3.74 -8.88 -23.68
N ASP A 347 -4.13 -8.02 -24.59
CA ASP A 347 -4.00 -8.20 -26.03
C ASP A 347 -3.63 -6.87 -26.73
N GLY A 348 -3.35 -6.94 -28.04
CA GLY A 348 -3.09 -5.78 -28.88
C GLY A 348 -2.04 -4.83 -28.30
N ALA A 349 -2.35 -3.55 -28.31
CA ALA A 349 -1.42 -2.50 -27.91
C ALA A 349 -1.07 -2.54 -26.42
N ASP A 350 -1.97 -3.03 -25.56
CA ASP A 350 -1.72 -3.18 -24.12
C ASP A 350 -0.63 -4.23 -23.87
N LEU A 351 -0.70 -5.35 -24.59
CA LEU A 351 0.31 -6.42 -24.50
C LEU A 351 1.66 -5.98 -25.05
N GLU A 352 1.68 -5.38 -26.23
CA GLU A 352 2.91 -4.87 -26.85
C GLU A 352 3.63 -3.86 -25.94
N TRP A 353 2.87 -2.95 -25.32
CA TRP A 353 3.41 -2.00 -24.35
C TRP A 353 3.99 -2.70 -23.12
N LEU A 354 3.23 -3.66 -22.54
CA LEU A 354 3.70 -4.39 -21.36
C LEU A 354 5.02 -5.13 -21.64
N GLU A 355 5.14 -5.79 -22.79
CA GLU A 355 6.36 -6.50 -23.21
C GLU A 355 7.55 -5.55 -23.33
N ALA A 356 7.34 -4.33 -23.87
CA ALA A 356 8.36 -3.31 -23.98
C ALA A 356 8.81 -2.78 -22.61
N GLU A 357 7.86 -2.46 -21.72
CA GLU A 357 8.16 -1.99 -20.36
C GLU A 357 8.83 -3.07 -19.49
N CYS A 358 8.49 -4.34 -19.71
CA CYS A 358 9.07 -5.47 -19.00
C CYS A 358 10.37 -6.00 -19.62
N ALA A 359 10.88 -5.38 -20.66
CA ALA A 359 12.18 -5.78 -21.23
C ALA A 359 13.32 -5.53 -20.23
N PRO A 360 14.36 -6.39 -20.18
CA PRO A 360 15.51 -6.22 -19.30
C PRO A 360 16.18 -4.84 -19.44
N LEU A 361 16.80 -4.35 -18.33
CA LEU A 361 17.61 -3.13 -18.31
C LEU A 361 18.99 -3.36 -18.96
#